data_a5f3f66c815f361ccb3695d440fd8550
#
_entry.id   a5f3f66c815f361ccb3695d440fd8550
#
_cell.length_a   1.000
_cell.length_b   1.000
_cell.length_c   1.000
_cell.angle_alpha   90.00
_cell.angle_beta   90.00
_cell.angle_gamma   90.00
#
_symmetry.space_group_name_H-M   'P 1'
#
loop_
_entity.id
_entity.type
_entity.pdbx_description
1 polymer ?
#
loop_
_entity_poly.entity_id
_entity_poly.type
_entity_poly.pdbx_seq_one_letter_code
_entity_poly.pdbx_strand_id
1 'polypeptide(L)'
;DRFELSGKQFMECYKQATNWTPGTKRREHPLHDAFQLYEPDFIDSDDTVIIIDEIQESSEIYNRIREFTRQFKAHFIVTGSYLGRIYDPEFRYSSGDVTKLTIYTLSFEEFLMAYDQNLYDDYKKISLVSSEAEVYNRLKETYDLYCQIGGYPKVVENYLENRNIVKAQGELVKIIDTFTNESIRYFTDILDTKVFTHIFFSICRILNREKKGFSEDSISEELQKLVTKDYSSNISKATCNLSLI
;
A
#
# COMPACT_ATOMS: atom_id res chain seq x y z
N ASP A 1 19.35 -5.87 13.67
CA ASP A 1 20.25 -5.00 12.92
C ASP A 1 19.66 -4.71 11.56
N ARG A 2 19.76 -3.45 11.15
CA ARG A 2 19.05 -2.95 9.96
C ARG A 2 20.08 -2.73 8.86
N PHE A 3 20.02 -3.56 7.83
CA PHE A 3 20.82 -3.38 6.63
C PHE A 3 19.92 -2.84 5.51
N GLU A 4 20.21 -1.65 4.99
CA GLU A 4 19.52 -1.09 3.84
C GLU A 4 20.21 -1.57 2.55
N LEU A 5 19.56 -2.51 1.87
CA LEU A 5 19.94 -2.97 0.56
C LEU A 5 19.33 -2.11 -0.53
N SER A 6 20.13 -1.45 -1.35
CA SER A 6 19.61 -0.99 -2.63
C SER A 6 19.44 -2.20 -3.57
N GLY A 7 18.30 -2.29 -4.28
CA GLY A 7 18.09 -3.35 -5.28
C GLY A 7 19.18 -3.43 -6.33
N LYS A 8 19.84 -2.31 -6.67
CA LYS A 8 21.00 -2.25 -7.57
C LYS A 8 22.20 -2.99 -7.01
N GLN A 9 22.53 -2.78 -5.74
CA GLN A 9 23.68 -3.46 -5.10
C GLN A 9 23.42 -4.97 -5.00
N PHE A 10 22.20 -5.37 -4.64
CA PHE A 10 21.82 -6.78 -4.64
C PHE A 10 21.98 -7.40 -6.03
N MET A 11 21.51 -6.74 -7.09
CA MET A 11 21.64 -7.22 -8.44
C MET A 11 23.10 -7.29 -8.94
N GLU A 12 23.96 -6.41 -8.47
CA GLU A 12 25.41 -6.51 -8.73
C GLU A 12 26.02 -7.76 -8.07
N CYS A 13 25.69 -8.02 -6.80
CA CYS A 13 26.10 -9.24 -6.10
C CYS A 13 25.53 -10.49 -6.79
N TYR A 14 24.30 -10.45 -7.24
CA TYR A 14 23.70 -11.55 -7.99
C TYR A 14 24.39 -11.79 -9.34
N LYS A 15 24.74 -10.74 -10.09
CA LYS A 15 25.54 -10.85 -11.32
C LYS A 15 26.91 -11.45 -11.06
N GLN A 16 27.57 -11.05 -9.97
CA GLN A 16 28.85 -11.66 -9.56
C GLN A 16 28.69 -13.15 -9.21
N ALA A 17 27.63 -13.49 -8.47
CA ALA A 17 27.34 -14.87 -8.10
C ALA A 17 26.96 -15.75 -9.31
N THR A 18 26.35 -15.19 -10.34
CA THR A 18 25.93 -15.90 -11.55
C THR A 18 26.99 -15.92 -12.64
N ASN A 19 28.01 -15.06 -12.62
CA ASN A 19 29.09 -15.02 -13.60
C ASN A 19 29.93 -16.30 -13.50
N TRP A 20 29.68 -17.21 -14.45
CA TRP A 20 30.46 -18.43 -14.60
C TRP A 20 31.59 -18.21 -15.58
N THR A 21 32.83 -18.50 -15.15
CA THR A 21 33.99 -18.47 -16.00
C THR A 21 34.30 -19.93 -16.44
N PRO A 22 34.53 -20.21 -17.75
CA PRO A 22 34.93 -21.54 -18.20
C PRO A 22 36.12 -22.05 -17.40
N GLY A 23 36.02 -23.27 -16.84
CA GLY A 23 37.04 -23.89 -16.00
C GLY A 23 36.84 -23.71 -14.49
N THR A 24 35.84 -22.94 -14.04
CA THR A 24 35.46 -22.85 -12.63
C THR A 24 34.23 -23.70 -12.31
N LYS A 25 34.09 -24.16 -11.05
CA LYS A 25 32.88 -24.88 -10.62
C LYS A 25 31.68 -23.92 -10.67
N ARG A 26 30.61 -24.33 -11.35
CA ARG A 26 29.36 -23.58 -11.39
C ARG A 26 28.80 -23.52 -9.98
N ARG A 27 28.38 -22.32 -9.51
CA ARG A 27 27.75 -22.15 -8.21
C ARG A 27 26.38 -22.83 -8.22
N GLU A 28 26.09 -23.59 -7.18
CA GLU A 28 24.84 -24.37 -7.08
C GLU A 28 23.66 -23.47 -6.65
N HIS A 29 23.95 -22.45 -5.84
CA HIS A 29 22.96 -21.56 -5.25
C HIS A 29 23.34 -20.09 -5.42
N PRO A 30 23.25 -19.53 -6.64
CA PRO A 30 23.73 -18.18 -6.91
C PRO A 30 23.00 -17.08 -6.15
N LEU A 31 21.72 -17.28 -5.78
CA LEU A 31 20.99 -16.32 -4.95
C LEU A 31 21.52 -16.31 -3.50
N HIS A 32 21.78 -17.48 -2.94
CA HIS A 32 22.36 -17.61 -1.60
C HIS A 32 23.73 -16.96 -1.55
N ASP A 33 24.56 -17.22 -2.54
CA ASP A 33 25.88 -16.60 -2.68
C ASP A 33 25.77 -15.08 -2.84
N ALA A 34 24.75 -14.57 -3.52
CA ALA A 34 24.50 -13.12 -3.66
C ALA A 34 24.20 -12.47 -2.31
N PHE A 35 23.36 -13.10 -1.47
CA PHE A 35 23.10 -12.59 -0.13
C PHE A 35 24.35 -12.60 0.74
N GLN A 36 25.18 -13.65 0.69
CA GLN A 36 26.44 -13.72 1.43
C GLN A 36 27.49 -12.73 0.93
N LEU A 37 27.52 -12.45 -0.39
CA LEU A 37 28.41 -11.42 -0.94
C LEU A 37 28.02 -10.03 -0.47
N TYR A 38 26.72 -9.82 -0.29
CA TYR A 38 26.19 -8.54 0.15
C TYR A 38 26.30 -8.37 1.68
N GLU A 39 25.93 -9.40 2.42
CA GLU A 39 25.96 -9.46 3.88
C GLU A 39 26.74 -10.71 4.30
N PRO A 40 28.03 -10.56 4.65
CA PRO A 40 28.87 -11.70 5.01
C PRO A 40 28.35 -12.50 6.20
N ASP A 41 27.61 -11.86 7.11
CA ASP A 41 27.02 -12.48 8.30
C ASP A 41 25.64 -13.09 8.03
N PHE A 42 25.18 -13.08 6.79
CA PHE A 42 23.90 -13.69 6.41
C PHE A 42 23.87 -15.19 6.70
N ILE A 43 22.89 -15.62 7.46
CA ILE A 43 22.63 -17.04 7.78
C ILE A 43 21.24 -17.39 7.25
N ASP A 44 21.17 -18.36 6.34
CA ASP A 44 19.91 -18.91 5.88
C ASP A 44 19.35 -19.92 6.88
N SER A 45 18.38 -19.46 7.69
CA SER A 45 17.73 -20.28 8.73
C SER A 45 16.26 -19.94 8.86
N ASP A 46 15.49 -20.81 9.51
CA ASP A 46 14.06 -20.59 9.81
C ASP A 46 13.82 -19.39 10.75
N ASP A 47 14.86 -18.91 11.45
CA ASP A 47 14.79 -17.73 12.30
C ASP A 47 15.16 -16.42 11.56
N THR A 48 15.53 -16.51 10.27
CA THR A 48 15.90 -15.36 9.45
C THR A 48 14.69 -14.83 8.71
N VAL A 49 14.45 -13.51 8.80
CA VAL A 49 13.42 -12.81 8.03
C VAL A 49 14.08 -11.78 7.12
N ILE A 50 13.79 -11.87 5.82
CA ILE A 50 14.24 -10.92 4.80
C ILE A 50 13.05 -10.07 4.39
N ILE A 51 13.16 -8.76 4.55
CA ILE A 51 12.12 -7.80 4.15
C ILE A 51 12.60 -7.07 2.91
N ILE A 52 11.82 -7.16 1.84
CA ILE A 52 12.05 -6.43 0.59
C ILE A 52 10.96 -5.38 0.46
N ASP A 53 11.33 -4.12 0.63
CA ASP A 53 10.41 -3.00 0.55
C ASP A 53 10.37 -2.44 -0.87
N GLU A 54 9.21 -1.84 -1.24
CA GLU A 54 8.95 -1.24 -2.55
C GLU A 54 9.29 -2.19 -3.73
N ILE A 55 8.79 -3.42 -3.65
CA ILE A 55 9.09 -4.49 -4.64
C ILE A 55 8.75 -4.10 -6.09
N GLN A 56 7.78 -3.19 -6.28
CA GLN A 56 7.40 -2.68 -7.60
C GLN A 56 8.48 -1.82 -8.27
N GLU A 57 9.52 -1.41 -7.54
CA GLU A 57 10.64 -0.65 -8.12
C GLU A 57 11.61 -1.54 -8.92
N SER A 58 11.51 -2.88 -8.78
CA SER A 58 12.41 -3.81 -9.48
C SER A 58 11.70 -5.07 -9.97
N SER A 59 11.39 -5.09 -11.28
CA SER A 59 10.89 -6.30 -11.95
C SER A 59 11.91 -7.45 -11.88
N GLU A 60 13.21 -7.14 -11.88
CA GLU A 60 14.28 -8.15 -11.78
C GLU A 60 14.21 -8.90 -10.45
N ILE A 61 13.99 -8.21 -9.32
CA ILE A 61 13.86 -8.84 -7.99
C ILE A 61 12.50 -9.52 -7.88
N TYR A 62 11.42 -8.87 -8.29
CA TYR A 62 10.07 -9.42 -8.26
C TYR A 62 10.00 -10.77 -8.98
N ASN A 63 10.59 -10.87 -10.15
CA ASN A 63 10.59 -12.10 -10.96
C ASN A 63 11.36 -13.27 -10.32
N ARG A 64 12.08 -13.03 -9.20
CA ARG A 64 12.82 -14.05 -8.45
C ARG A 64 12.09 -14.53 -7.19
N ILE A 65 10.90 -14.03 -6.89
CA ILE A 65 10.13 -14.44 -5.70
C ILE A 65 10.00 -15.96 -5.62
N ARG A 66 9.78 -16.64 -6.76
CA ARG A 66 9.72 -18.11 -6.82
C ARG A 66 11.04 -18.78 -6.43
N GLU A 67 12.16 -18.17 -6.74
CA GLU A 67 13.47 -18.70 -6.36
C GLU A 67 13.70 -18.52 -4.86
N PHE A 68 13.26 -17.40 -4.28
CA PHE A 68 13.32 -17.15 -2.84
C PHE A 68 12.59 -18.23 -2.05
N THR A 69 11.35 -18.53 -2.41
CA THR A 69 10.53 -19.53 -1.70
C THR A 69 11.07 -20.96 -1.82
N ARG A 70 11.88 -21.27 -2.84
CA ARG A 70 12.36 -22.63 -3.11
C ARG A 70 13.79 -22.88 -2.71
N GLN A 71 14.61 -21.85 -2.56
CA GLN A 71 16.05 -21.98 -2.35
C GLN A 71 16.47 -21.57 -0.94
N PHE A 72 15.59 -20.95 -0.17
CA PHE A 72 15.92 -20.45 1.16
C PHE A 72 15.06 -21.11 2.24
N LYS A 73 15.64 -21.22 3.45
CA LYS A 73 14.91 -21.50 4.69
C LYS A 73 14.34 -20.22 5.30
N ALA A 74 15.01 -19.10 5.07
CA ALA A 74 14.60 -17.78 5.52
C ALA A 74 13.20 -17.41 5.02
N HIS A 75 12.46 -16.70 5.85
CA HIS A 75 11.15 -16.16 5.51
C HIS A 75 11.28 -14.84 4.76
N PHE A 76 10.50 -14.67 3.69
CA PHE A 76 10.48 -13.46 2.89
C PHE A 76 9.18 -12.70 3.08
N ILE A 77 9.28 -11.41 3.38
CA ILE A 77 8.18 -10.47 3.39
C ILE A 77 8.47 -9.43 2.30
N VAL A 78 7.59 -9.32 1.32
CA VAL A 78 7.71 -8.32 0.26
C VAL A 78 6.60 -7.30 0.42
N THR A 79 6.95 -6.02 0.42
CA THR A 79 6.00 -4.92 0.55
C THR A 79 6.01 -4.06 -0.70
N GLY A 80 4.93 -3.32 -0.92
CA GLY A 80 4.85 -2.34 -2.00
C GLY A 80 3.63 -1.46 -1.83
N SER A 81 3.81 -0.18 -2.04
CA SER A 81 2.76 0.83 -1.94
C SER A 81 1.97 0.97 -3.24
N TYR A 82 2.61 0.74 -4.38
CA TYR A 82 2.00 0.86 -5.71
C TYR A 82 2.03 -0.46 -6.47
N LEU A 83 1.13 -1.35 -6.11
CA LEU A 83 1.04 -2.69 -6.70
C LEU A 83 0.46 -2.70 -8.14
N GLY A 84 -0.13 -1.61 -8.60
CA GLY A 84 -0.59 -1.48 -10.00
C GLY A 84 0.51 -1.72 -11.02
N ARG A 85 1.74 -1.34 -10.69
CA ARG A 85 2.91 -1.53 -11.56
C ARG A 85 3.29 -2.99 -11.80
N ILE A 86 2.95 -3.90 -10.88
CA ILE A 86 3.23 -5.34 -11.07
C ILE A 86 2.38 -5.99 -12.17
N TYR A 87 1.37 -5.28 -12.70
CA TYR A 87 0.62 -5.72 -13.88
C TYR A 87 1.29 -5.34 -15.20
N ASP A 88 2.39 -4.55 -15.16
CA ASP A 88 3.18 -4.28 -16.35
C ASP A 88 3.80 -5.59 -16.87
N PRO A 89 3.93 -5.75 -18.20
CA PRO A 89 4.41 -7.00 -18.83
C PRO A 89 5.79 -7.48 -18.38
N GLU A 90 6.60 -6.60 -17.82
CA GLU A 90 7.93 -6.93 -17.28
C GLU A 90 7.87 -7.73 -15.97
N PHE A 91 6.75 -7.66 -15.22
CA PHE A 91 6.53 -8.38 -13.97
C PHE A 91 5.85 -9.72 -14.23
N ARG A 92 6.49 -10.82 -13.84
CA ARG A 92 5.96 -12.18 -14.01
C ARG A 92 5.29 -12.63 -12.71
N TYR A 93 3.98 -12.65 -12.72
CA TYR A 93 3.21 -13.08 -11.55
C TYR A 93 3.51 -14.53 -11.17
N SER A 94 3.91 -14.77 -9.94
CA SER A 94 4.22 -16.07 -9.37
C SER A 94 3.03 -16.60 -8.57
N SER A 95 2.00 -17.10 -9.26
CA SER A 95 0.84 -17.69 -8.58
C SER A 95 1.23 -18.95 -7.81
N GLY A 96 0.81 -19.06 -6.56
CA GLY A 96 1.03 -20.20 -5.69
C GLY A 96 2.27 -20.14 -4.80
N ASP A 97 3.20 -19.22 -5.06
CA ASP A 97 4.40 -19.05 -4.24
C ASP A 97 4.30 -17.83 -3.29
N VAL A 98 3.19 -17.09 -3.34
CA VAL A 98 2.99 -15.85 -2.56
C VAL A 98 1.63 -15.87 -1.88
N THR A 99 1.61 -15.58 -0.59
CA THR A 99 0.37 -15.28 0.16
C THR A 99 0.23 -13.77 0.26
N LYS A 100 -0.84 -13.24 -0.33
CA LYS A 100 -1.12 -11.80 -0.30
C LYS A 100 -1.79 -11.41 1.00
N LEU A 101 -1.20 -10.47 1.71
CA LEU A 101 -1.80 -9.77 2.84
C LEU A 101 -2.04 -8.31 2.46
N THR A 102 -3.28 -7.86 2.52
CA THR A 102 -3.62 -6.45 2.31
C THR A 102 -3.70 -5.76 3.66
N ILE A 103 -2.92 -4.69 3.83
CA ILE A 103 -2.97 -3.85 5.03
C ILE A 103 -3.87 -2.66 4.71
N TYR A 104 -4.94 -2.51 5.50
CA TYR A 104 -5.88 -1.41 5.40
C TYR A 104 -5.56 -0.31 6.41
N THR A 105 -6.21 0.82 6.29
CA THR A 105 -6.28 1.82 7.36
C THR A 105 -6.99 1.22 8.59
N LEU A 106 -6.77 1.82 9.76
CA LEU A 106 -7.43 1.37 10.99
C LEU A 106 -8.96 1.33 10.80
N SER A 107 -9.57 0.22 11.15
CA SER A 107 -11.02 0.09 11.27
C SER A 107 -11.54 0.92 12.44
N PHE A 108 -12.86 1.12 12.50
CA PHE A 108 -13.47 1.78 13.65
C PHE A 108 -13.20 1.03 14.97
N GLU A 109 -13.18 -0.29 14.93
CA GLU A 109 -12.85 -1.12 16.08
C GLU A 109 -11.42 -0.88 16.57
N GLU A 110 -10.44 -0.88 15.67
CA GLU A 110 -9.03 -0.59 15.98
C GLU A 110 -8.84 0.86 16.46
N PHE A 111 -9.58 1.80 15.88
CA PHE A 111 -9.62 3.17 16.36
C PHE A 111 -10.12 3.26 17.80
N LEU A 112 -11.23 2.57 18.15
CA LEU A 112 -11.77 2.54 19.51
C LEU A 112 -10.76 1.98 20.53
N MET A 113 -10.03 0.93 20.18
CA MET A 113 -8.98 0.36 21.04
C MET A 113 -7.93 1.39 21.43
N ALA A 114 -7.57 2.28 20.51
CA ALA A 114 -6.60 3.34 20.76
C ALA A 114 -7.22 4.60 21.40
N TYR A 115 -8.50 4.85 21.16
CA TYR A 115 -9.20 6.06 21.58
C TYR A 115 -9.70 6.01 23.04
N ASP A 116 -10.43 4.95 23.39
CA ASP A 116 -11.04 4.74 24.72
C ASP A 116 -11.33 3.24 24.94
N GLN A 117 -10.53 2.58 25.78
CA GLN A 117 -10.65 1.16 26.06
C GLN A 117 -12.02 0.80 26.68
N ASN A 118 -12.59 1.65 27.52
CA ASN A 118 -13.91 1.38 28.12
C ASN A 118 -15.01 1.39 27.06
N LEU A 119 -14.93 2.35 26.14
CA LEU A 119 -15.88 2.44 25.03
C LEU A 119 -15.72 1.28 24.05
N TYR A 120 -14.49 0.76 23.85
CA TYR A 120 -14.24 -0.46 23.09
C TYR A 120 -14.87 -1.69 23.76
N ASP A 121 -14.74 -1.81 25.10
CA ASP A 121 -15.33 -2.92 25.85
C ASP A 121 -16.87 -2.86 25.79
N ASP A 122 -17.45 -1.68 25.82
CA ASP A 122 -18.88 -1.47 25.61
C ASP A 122 -19.32 -1.80 24.19
N TYR A 123 -18.53 -1.43 23.19
CA TYR A 123 -18.76 -1.79 21.78
C TYR A 123 -18.84 -3.31 21.59
N LYS A 124 -17.96 -4.07 22.24
CA LYS A 124 -17.97 -5.54 22.17
C LYS A 124 -19.22 -6.18 22.78
N LYS A 125 -19.91 -5.48 23.69
CA LYS A 125 -21.14 -5.94 24.33
C LYS A 125 -22.41 -5.57 23.58
N ILE A 126 -22.32 -4.67 22.59
CA ILE A 126 -23.49 -4.26 21.80
C ILE A 126 -24.07 -5.46 21.08
N SER A 127 -25.40 -5.61 21.19
CA SER A 127 -26.17 -6.59 20.44
C SER A 127 -27.30 -5.92 19.67
N LEU A 128 -27.76 -6.56 18.61
CA LEU A 128 -28.91 -6.09 17.84
C LEU A 128 -30.23 -6.09 18.63
N VAL A 129 -30.28 -6.77 19.76
CA VAL A 129 -31.52 -6.99 20.53
C VAL A 129 -31.66 -6.06 21.73
N SER A 130 -30.53 -5.66 22.36
CA SER A 130 -30.56 -4.73 23.49
C SER A 130 -29.21 -4.02 23.63
N SER A 131 -29.27 -2.68 23.59
CA SER A 131 -28.13 -1.84 23.92
C SER A 131 -28.64 -0.65 24.74
N GLU A 132 -27.88 -0.23 25.73
CA GLU A 132 -28.20 0.99 26.47
C GLU A 132 -28.12 2.20 25.54
N ALA A 133 -29.14 3.05 25.54
CA ALA A 133 -29.22 4.20 24.63
C ALA A 133 -28.04 5.16 24.81
N GLU A 134 -27.52 5.31 26.02
CA GLU A 134 -26.37 6.16 26.32
C GLU A 134 -25.08 5.62 25.67
N VAL A 135 -24.81 4.32 25.79
CA VAL A 135 -23.66 3.66 25.19
C VAL A 135 -23.73 3.78 23.67
N TYR A 136 -24.89 3.52 23.10
CA TYR A 136 -25.10 3.66 21.65
C TYR A 136 -24.84 5.09 21.15
N ASN A 137 -25.32 6.11 21.87
CA ASN A 137 -25.12 7.51 21.49
C ASN A 137 -23.63 7.89 21.57
N ARG A 138 -22.92 7.50 22.62
CA ARG A 138 -21.47 7.72 22.71
C ARG A 138 -20.68 7.05 21.58
N LEU A 139 -21.03 5.82 21.23
CA LEU A 139 -20.40 5.11 20.11
C LEU A 139 -20.71 5.79 18.77
N LYS A 140 -21.95 6.26 18.59
CA LYS A 140 -22.33 7.00 17.39
C LYS A 140 -21.54 8.30 17.25
N GLU A 141 -21.44 9.11 18.30
CA GLU A 141 -20.63 10.33 18.31
C GLU A 141 -19.16 10.04 18.00
N THR A 142 -18.62 8.95 18.56
CA THR A 142 -17.25 8.53 18.31
C THR A 142 -17.06 8.01 16.88
N TYR A 143 -18.08 7.34 16.32
CA TYR A 143 -18.07 6.93 14.93
C TYR A 143 -18.12 8.13 13.97
N ASP A 144 -18.95 9.14 14.29
CA ASP A 144 -19.01 10.38 13.53
C ASP A 144 -17.64 11.12 13.54
N LEU A 145 -16.94 11.08 14.67
CA LEU A 145 -15.57 11.57 14.78
C LEU A 145 -14.60 10.77 13.89
N TYR A 146 -14.65 9.44 13.99
CA TYR A 146 -13.82 8.56 13.13
C TYR A 146 -14.08 8.83 11.64
N CYS A 147 -15.32 9.04 11.23
CA CYS A 147 -15.64 9.41 9.85
C CYS A 147 -15.04 10.75 9.40
N GLN A 148 -14.79 11.68 10.35
CA GLN A 148 -14.18 12.98 10.04
C GLN A 148 -12.66 12.92 9.90
N ILE A 149 -11.98 12.04 10.64
CA ILE A 149 -10.51 11.94 10.64
C ILE A 149 -10.01 10.76 9.83
N GLY A 150 -10.84 9.73 9.63
CA GLY A 150 -10.48 8.50 8.95
C GLY A 150 -9.59 7.58 9.78
N GLY A 151 -9.12 6.51 9.15
CA GLY A 151 -8.35 5.44 9.82
C GLY A 151 -6.84 5.46 9.54
N TYR A 152 -6.29 6.48 8.88
CA TYR A 152 -4.84 6.52 8.69
C TYR A 152 -4.11 6.63 10.03
N PRO A 153 -3.17 5.71 10.36
CA PRO A 153 -2.52 5.67 11.66
C PRO A 153 -1.93 7.00 12.09
N LYS A 154 -1.25 7.72 11.18
CA LYS A 154 -0.65 9.03 11.48
C LYS A 154 -1.67 10.12 11.77
N VAL A 155 -2.84 10.08 11.13
CA VAL A 155 -3.94 11.01 11.37
C VAL A 155 -4.57 10.72 12.74
N VAL A 156 -4.81 9.44 13.04
CA VAL A 156 -5.34 8.99 14.33
C VAL A 156 -4.38 9.35 15.47
N GLU A 157 -3.08 9.06 15.34
CA GLU A 157 -2.05 9.44 16.31
C GLU A 157 -2.09 10.94 16.59
N ASN A 158 -2.06 11.78 15.55
CA ASN A 158 -2.12 13.24 15.68
C ASN A 158 -3.39 13.70 16.42
N TYR A 159 -4.53 13.07 16.12
CA TYR A 159 -5.77 13.38 16.81
C TYR A 159 -5.72 12.97 18.30
N LEU A 160 -5.21 11.79 18.60
CA LEU A 160 -5.11 11.29 19.98
C LEU A 160 -4.22 12.20 20.85
N GLU A 161 -3.12 12.68 20.29
CA GLU A 161 -2.19 13.59 20.96
C GLU A 161 -2.78 15.01 21.17
N ASN A 162 -3.41 15.57 20.13
CA ASN A 162 -3.82 16.96 20.13
C ASN A 162 -5.29 17.18 20.43
N ARG A 163 -6.14 16.16 20.31
CA ARG A 163 -7.62 16.24 20.40
C ARG A 163 -8.21 17.35 19.52
N ASN A 164 -7.61 17.54 18.35
CA ASN A 164 -7.96 18.62 17.42
C ASN A 164 -8.18 18.06 16.01
N ILE A 165 -9.43 18.09 15.54
CA ILE A 165 -9.85 17.57 14.24
C ILE A 165 -9.14 18.31 13.10
N VAL A 166 -8.99 19.63 13.19
CA VAL A 166 -8.39 20.44 12.13
C VAL A 166 -6.91 20.06 11.92
N LYS A 167 -6.17 19.82 13.01
CA LYS A 167 -4.79 19.34 12.93
C LYS A 167 -4.71 17.95 12.30
N ALA A 168 -5.59 17.04 12.72
CA ALA A 168 -5.67 15.68 12.16
C ALA A 168 -6.00 15.70 10.66
N GLN A 169 -6.97 16.51 10.25
CA GLN A 169 -7.30 16.71 8.85
C GLN A 169 -6.15 17.33 8.05
N GLY A 170 -5.33 18.17 8.66
CA GLY A 170 -4.11 18.69 8.05
C GLY A 170 -3.10 17.57 7.70
N GLU A 171 -3.00 16.52 8.53
CA GLU A 171 -2.20 15.34 8.19
C GLU A 171 -2.82 14.54 7.02
N LEU A 172 -4.15 14.43 6.98
CA LEU A 172 -4.84 13.76 5.87
C LEU A 172 -4.58 14.46 4.52
N VAL A 173 -4.58 15.80 4.52
CA VAL A 173 -4.23 16.58 3.31
C VAL A 173 -2.82 16.25 2.83
N LYS A 174 -1.84 16.17 3.73
CA LYS A 174 -0.46 15.79 3.37
C LYS A 174 -0.38 14.39 2.76
N ILE A 175 -1.17 13.44 3.24
CA ILE A 175 -1.25 12.08 2.69
C ILE A 175 -1.81 12.13 1.26
N ILE A 176 -2.88 12.89 1.02
CA ILE A 176 -3.46 13.07 -0.32
C ILE A 176 -2.46 13.73 -1.26
N ASP A 177 -1.73 14.74 -0.81
CA ASP A 177 -0.68 15.40 -1.59
C ASP A 177 0.45 14.40 -1.93
N THR A 178 0.82 13.53 -1.00
CA THR A 178 1.81 12.47 -1.25
C THR A 178 1.32 11.53 -2.35
N PHE A 179 0.11 11.00 -2.26
CA PHE A 179 -0.46 10.14 -3.31
C PHE A 179 -0.54 10.83 -4.67
N THR A 180 -0.91 12.11 -4.68
CA THR A 180 -0.94 12.90 -5.92
C THR A 180 0.46 13.01 -6.54
N ASN A 181 1.48 13.30 -5.74
CA ASN A 181 2.86 13.43 -6.20
C ASN A 181 3.44 12.09 -6.67
N GLU A 182 3.14 10.99 -5.98
CA GLU A 182 3.52 9.65 -6.41
C GLU A 182 2.84 9.28 -7.73
N SER A 183 1.55 9.57 -7.87
CA SER A 183 0.82 9.34 -9.12
C SER A 183 1.45 10.08 -10.29
N ILE A 184 1.87 11.34 -10.10
CA ILE A 184 2.60 12.11 -11.11
C ILE A 184 3.92 11.43 -11.49
N ARG A 185 4.64 10.88 -10.52
CA ARG A 185 5.91 10.19 -10.76
C ARG A 185 5.74 8.90 -11.57
N TYR A 186 4.68 8.14 -11.31
CA TYR A 186 4.44 6.87 -11.99
C TYR A 186 3.76 7.02 -13.35
N PHE A 187 2.96 8.07 -13.56
CA PHE A 187 2.20 8.30 -14.80
C PHE A 187 2.81 9.45 -15.62
N THR A 188 4.04 9.26 -16.06
CA THR A 188 4.82 10.30 -16.77
C THR A 188 4.24 10.69 -18.15
N ASP A 189 3.36 9.88 -18.70
CA ASP A 189 2.66 10.16 -19.97
C ASP A 189 1.37 10.99 -19.78
N ILE A 190 1.00 11.34 -18.56
CA ILE A 190 -0.12 12.24 -18.26
C ILE A 190 0.41 13.67 -18.13
N LEU A 191 0.10 14.48 -19.12
CA LEU A 191 0.61 15.87 -19.22
C LEU A 191 0.00 16.82 -18.19
N ASP A 192 -1.27 16.63 -17.82
CA ASP A 192 -1.93 17.47 -16.81
C ASP A 192 -2.12 16.73 -15.50
N THR A 193 -1.26 17.06 -14.54
CA THR A 193 -1.23 16.45 -13.23
C THR A 193 -2.45 16.81 -12.34
N LYS A 194 -3.19 17.87 -12.68
CA LYS A 194 -4.44 18.23 -11.97
C LYS A 194 -5.52 17.16 -12.09
N VAL A 195 -5.41 16.28 -13.10
CA VAL A 195 -6.35 15.16 -13.26
C VAL A 195 -6.40 14.27 -12.01
N PHE A 196 -5.27 14.05 -11.34
CA PHE A 196 -5.24 13.22 -10.12
C PHE A 196 -6.04 13.85 -8.98
N THR A 197 -5.87 15.15 -8.74
CA THR A 197 -6.66 15.89 -7.75
C THR A 197 -8.17 15.84 -8.11
N HIS A 198 -8.50 16.00 -9.38
CA HIS A 198 -9.89 15.94 -9.83
C HIS A 198 -10.49 14.53 -9.66
N ILE A 199 -9.71 13.47 -9.83
CA ILE A 199 -10.16 12.08 -9.57
C ILE A 199 -10.55 11.91 -8.10
N PHE A 200 -9.71 12.34 -7.15
CA PHE A 200 -10.02 12.25 -5.72
C PHE A 200 -11.31 13.02 -5.38
N PHE A 201 -11.47 14.25 -5.88
CA PHE A 201 -12.70 15.01 -5.68
C PHE A 201 -13.92 14.34 -6.30
N SER A 202 -13.77 13.71 -7.47
CA SER A 202 -14.87 13.00 -8.13
C SER A 202 -15.30 11.79 -7.34
N ILE A 203 -14.36 11.00 -6.81
CA ILE A 203 -14.62 9.86 -5.93
C ILE A 203 -15.39 10.33 -4.70
N CYS A 204 -14.93 11.38 -4.01
CA CYS A 204 -15.63 11.93 -2.84
C CYS A 204 -17.06 12.37 -3.16
N ARG A 205 -17.27 13.01 -4.32
CA ARG A 205 -18.60 13.44 -4.76
C ARG A 205 -19.53 12.27 -5.05
N ILE A 206 -19.02 11.22 -5.72
CA ILE A 206 -19.79 10.03 -6.04
C ILE A 206 -20.18 9.30 -4.75
N LEU A 207 -19.23 9.07 -3.85
CA LEU A 207 -19.47 8.40 -2.58
C LEU A 207 -20.48 9.16 -1.69
N ASN A 208 -20.44 10.50 -1.72
CA ASN A 208 -21.43 11.32 -0.99
C ASN A 208 -22.85 11.22 -1.59
N ARG A 209 -22.96 10.99 -2.90
CA ARG A 209 -24.24 10.89 -3.61
C ARG A 209 -24.77 9.45 -3.67
N GLU A 210 -23.90 8.50 -3.91
CA GLU A 210 -24.22 7.10 -4.17
C GLU A 210 -23.72 6.19 -3.04
N LYS A 211 -24.66 5.59 -2.32
CA LYS A 211 -24.33 4.69 -1.19
C LYS A 211 -23.78 3.33 -1.62
N LYS A 212 -23.70 3.04 -2.92
CA LYS A 212 -23.31 1.74 -3.48
C LYS A 212 -21.85 1.65 -3.96
N GLY A 213 -21.05 2.70 -3.74
CA GLY A 213 -19.69 2.79 -4.26
C GLY A 213 -19.63 3.44 -5.64
N PHE A 214 -18.54 3.23 -6.35
CA PHE A 214 -18.28 3.85 -7.64
C PHE A 214 -17.73 2.83 -8.65
N SER A 215 -17.93 3.12 -9.93
CA SER A 215 -17.30 2.41 -11.05
C SER A 215 -16.37 3.34 -11.82
N GLU A 216 -15.52 2.79 -12.68
CA GLU A 216 -14.68 3.56 -13.59
C GLU A 216 -15.52 4.50 -14.47
N ASP A 217 -16.65 4.02 -14.97
CA ASP A 217 -17.56 4.85 -15.77
C ASP A 217 -18.12 6.03 -14.98
N SER A 218 -18.55 5.82 -13.73
CA SER A 218 -19.08 6.88 -12.89
C SER A 218 -18.04 7.93 -12.51
N ILE A 219 -16.77 7.54 -12.33
CA ILE A 219 -15.66 8.47 -12.14
C ILE A 219 -15.40 9.26 -13.43
N SER A 220 -15.38 8.58 -14.58
CA SER A 220 -15.15 9.23 -15.87
C SER A 220 -16.24 10.26 -16.20
N GLU A 221 -17.52 9.94 -15.97
CA GLU A 221 -18.63 10.87 -16.14
C GLU A 221 -18.53 12.09 -15.22
N GLU A 222 -18.15 11.89 -13.95
CA GLU A 222 -18.02 13.01 -13.01
C GLU A 222 -16.81 13.89 -13.34
N LEU A 223 -15.71 13.29 -13.78
CA LEU A 223 -14.54 14.01 -14.27
C LEU A 223 -14.85 14.87 -15.50
N GLN A 224 -15.63 14.36 -16.43
CA GLN A 224 -16.06 15.12 -17.61
C GLN A 224 -16.86 16.38 -17.26
N LYS A 225 -17.57 16.38 -16.13
CA LYS A 225 -18.27 17.56 -15.61
C LYS A 225 -17.33 18.61 -15.01
N LEU A 226 -16.16 18.18 -14.52
CA LEU A 226 -15.19 19.07 -13.87
C LEU A 226 -14.14 19.61 -14.82
N VAL A 227 -13.87 18.92 -15.92
CA VAL A 227 -12.75 19.20 -16.84
C VAL A 227 -13.30 19.44 -18.24
N THR A 228 -12.84 20.48 -18.88
CA THR A 228 -13.17 20.78 -20.27
C THR A 228 -12.59 19.73 -21.23
N LYS A 229 -13.17 19.61 -22.42
CA LYS A 229 -13.07 18.56 -23.44
C LYS A 229 -11.69 17.93 -23.80
N ASP A 230 -10.57 18.47 -23.32
CA ASP A 230 -9.23 18.06 -23.78
C ASP A 230 -8.60 16.87 -23.04
N TYR A 231 -9.30 16.29 -22.06
CA TYR A 231 -8.72 15.27 -21.16
C TYR A 231 -9.22 13.83 -21.37
N SER A 232 -10.09 13.57 -22.35
CA SER A 232 -10.82 12.30 -22.46
C SER A 232 -9.93 11.05 -22.55
N SER A 233 -8.80 11.11 -23.25
CA SER A 233 -7.88 9.96 -23.37
C SER A 233 -7.00 9.75 -22.13
N ASN A 234 -6.63 10.84 -21.45
CA ASN A 234 -5.80 10.78 -20.25
C ASN A 234 -6.60 10.39 -19.01
N ILE A 235 -7.90 10.74 -18.96
CA ILE A 235 -8.81 10.37 -17.87
C ILE A 235 -9.03 8.87 -17.85
N SER A 236 -9.32 8.24 -18.98
CA SER A 236 -9.55 6.78 -19.03
C SER A 236 -8.32 6.00 -18.56
N LYS A 237 -7.12 6.45 -18.96
CA LYS A 237 -5.86 5.82 -18.57
C LYS A 237 -5.54 6.02 -17.07
N ALA A 238 -5.79 7.23 -16.56
CA ALA A 238 -5.60 7.54 -15.15
C ALA A 238 -6.59 6.80 -14.24
N THR A 239 -7.88 6.70 -14.62
CA THR A 239 -8.89 5.97 -13.84
C THR A 239 -8.64 4.47 -13.84
N CYS A 240 -8.24 3.88 -14.98
CA CYS A 240 -7.87 2.48 -15.07
C CYS A 240 -6.70 2.14 -14.14
N ASN A 241 -5.70 3.01 -14.05
CA ASN A 241 -4.55 2.81 -13.19
C ASN A 241 -4.85 3.07 -11.70
N LEU A 242 -5.79 3.97 -11.36
CA LEU A 242 -6.21 4.22 -9.99
C LEU A 242 -7.19 3.17 -9.44
N SER A 243 -7.91 2.46 -10.29
CA SER A 243 -8.74 1.32 -9.86
C SER A 243 -7.91 0.11 -9.42
N LEU A 244 -6.59 0.15 -9.63
CA LEU A 244 -5.63 -0.87 -9.23
C LEU A 244 -4.90 -0.54 -7.91
N ILE A 245 -5.10 0.65 -7.35
CA ILE A 245 -4.65 1.08 -6.03
C ILE A 245 -5.76 0.84 -4.99
#